data_a97110bb2104964e0f3d71892f0cd6da
#
_entry.id   a97110bb2104964e0f3d71892f0cd6da
#
_cell.length_a   1.000
_cell.length_b   1.000
_cell.length_c   1.000
_cell.angle_alpha   90.00
_cell.angle_beta   90.00
_cell.angle_gamma   90.00
#
_symmetry.space_group_name_H-M   'P 1'
#
loop_
_entity.id
_entity.type
_entity.pdbx_description
1 polymer ?
#
loop_
_entity_poly.entity_id
_entity_poly.type
_entity_poly.pdbx_seq_one_letter_code
_entity_poly.pdbx_strand_id
1 'polypeptide(L)'
;MAVNKDNLANSLAEELNKKYKGGKIAFFLNDESTPTDVKDFISTGSSMLDLAISNRPDGGIAVGRITEINGLESSGKSLLGAHLLAETQKKGGVAVYIDT
;
A
#
# COMPACT_ATOMS: atom_id res chain seq x y z
N MET A 1 2.61 -38.55 -9.52
CA MET A 1 2.71 -37.85 -8.24
C MET A 1 2.62 -36.34 -8.51
N ALA A 2 1.55 -35.68 -8.07
CA ALA A 2 1.41 -34.26 -8.26
C ALA A 2 2.41 -33.52 -7.35
N VAL A 3 3.27 -32.70 -7.93
CA VAL A 3 4.18 -31.84 -7.17
C VAL A 3 3.31 -30.76 -6.49
N ASN A 4 3.38 -30.66 -5.18
CA ASN A 4 2.71 -29.59 -4.47
C ASN A 4 3.42 -28.28 -4.81
N LYS A 5 2.71 -27.37 -5.47
CA LYS A 5 3.24 -26.06 -5.88
C LYS A 5 3.73 -25.23 -4.69
N ASP A 6 3.09 -25.37 -3.54
CA ASP A 6 3.48 -24.66 -2.33
C ASP A 6 4.85 -25.16 -1.80
N ASN A 7 5.10 -26.45 -1.87
CA ASN A 7 6.40 -27.03 -1.47
C ASN A 7 7.51 -26.61 -2.42
N LEU A 8 7.24 -26.55 -3.72
CA LEU A 8 8.21 -26.06 -4.71
C LEU A 8 8.53 -24.59 -4.49
N ALA A 9 7.52 -23.77 -4.26
CA ALA A 9 7.70 -22.34 -3.98
C ALA A 9 8.50 -22.11 -2.70
N ASN A 10 8.22 -22.86 -1.63
CA ASN A 10 8.98 -22.80 -0.38
C ASN A 10 10.46 -23.16 -0.60
N SER A 11 10.72 -24.23 -1.33
CA SER A 11 12.10 -24.66 -1.63
C SER A 11 12.87 -23.60 -2.42
N LEU A 12 12.26 -22.99 -3.41
CA LEU A 12 12.86 -21.92 -4.21
C LEU A 12 13.15 -20.68 -3.36
N ALA A 13 12.22 -20.27 -2.50
CA ALA A 13 12.42 -19.13 -1.62
C ALA A 13 13.57 -19.37 -0.65
N GLU A 14 13.65 -20.57 -0.06
CA GLU A 14 14.75 -20.94 0.84
C GLU A 14 16.11 -20.93 0.14
N GLU A 15 16.19 -21.50 -1.06
CA GLU A 15 17.44 -21.49 -1.84
C GLU A 15 17.90 -20.08 -2.18
N LEU A 16 16.99 -19.22 -2.62
CA LEU A 16 17.30 -17.82 -2.94
C LEU A 16 17.77 -17.06 -1.70
N ASN A 17 17.13 -17.25 -0.56
CA ASN A 17 17.51 -16.60 0.68
C ASN A 17 18.87 -17.08 1.20
N LYS A 18 19.22 -18.36 1.00
CA LYS A 18 20.53 -18.91 1.34
C LYS A 18 21.64 -18.42 0.43
N LYS A 19 21.36 -18.24 -0.85
CA LYS A 19 22.34 -17.81 -1.87
C LYS A 19 22.82 -16.38 -1.66
N TYR A 20 21.99 -15.51 -1.12
CA TYR A 20 22.30 -14.09 -0.91
C TYR A 20 22.44 -13.79 0.58
N LYS A 21 23.61 -13.28 0.97
CA LYS A 21 23.97 -13.04 2.37
C LYS A 21 23.41 -11.72 2.95
N GLY A 22 22.62 -10.98 2.19
CA GLY A 22 22.10 -9.67 2.60
C GLY A 22 20.79 -9.68 3.37
N GLY A 23 20.34 -10.84 3.90
CA GLY A 23 19.07 -11.03 4.57
C GLY A 23 18.06 -11.74 3.68
N LYS A 24 16.81 -11.78 4.11
CA LYS A 24 15.73 -12.43 3.37
C LYS A 24 15.36 -11.59 2.14
N ILE A 25 15.56 -12.13 0.93
CA ILE A 25 15.29 -11.43 -0.33
C ILE A 25 14.06 -11.97 -1.06
N ALA A 26 13.66 -13.23 -0.83
CA ALA A 26 12.50 -13.85 -1.45
C ALA A 26 11.38 -13.99 -0.43
N PHE A 27 10.17 -13.50 -0.79
CA PHE A 27 9.00 -13.48 0.07
C PHE A 27 7.78 -13.99 -0.69
N PHE A 28 6.84 -14.61 0.04
CA PHE A 28 5.49 -14.83 -0.49
C PHE A 28 4.67 -13.54 -0.35
N LEU A 29 3.90 -13.20 -1.37
CA LEU A 29 3.10 -11.95 -1.37
C LEU A 29 2.00 -11.94 -0.31
N ASN A 30 1.55 -13.10 0.14
CA ASN A 30 0.58 -13.21 1.22
C ASN A 30 1.19 -13.28 2.62
N ASP A 31 2.51 -13.20 2.73
CA ASP A 31 3.22 -13.19 4.01
C ASP A 31 3.21 -11.77 4.59
N GLU A 32 2.81 -11.63 5.85
CA GLU A 32 2.80 -10.35 6.56
C GLU A 32 4.17 -9.70 6.69
N SER A 33 5.24 -10.47 6.53
CA SER A 33 6.62 -9.97 6.56
C SER A 33 7.11 -9.38 5.24
N THR A 34 6.27 -9.42 4.18
CA THR A 34 6.65 -8.93 2.86
C THR A 34 6.89 -7.42 2.88
N PRO A 35 8.08 -6.92 2.46
CA PRO A 35 8.39 -5.50 2.50
C PRO A 35 7.50 -4.63 1.59
N THR A 36 6.87 -5.24 0.59
CA THR A 36 5.97 -4.55 -0.33
C THR A 36 4.54 -4.43 0.20
N ASP A 37 4.25 -5.06 1.33
CA ASP A 37 2.91 -5.03 1.90
C ASP A 37 2.61 -3.67 2.55
N VAL A 38 1.46 -3.11 2.24
CA VAL A 38 1.03 -1.83 2.79
C VAL A 38 0.31 -2.08 4.12
N LYS A 39 0.82 -1.51 5.19
CA LYS A 39 0.32 -1.72 6.55
C LYS A 39 -0.46 -0.53 7.11
N ASP A 40 -0.35 0.62 6.51
CA ASP A 40 -1.01 1.83 6.96
C ASP A 40 -1.62 2.61 5.81
N PHE A 41 -2.70 3.33 6.09
CA PHE A 41 -3.48 4.06 5.09
C PHE A 41 -3.89 5.41 5.64
N ILE A 42 -4.04 6.38 4.75
CA ILE A 42 -4.64 7.67 5.05
C ILE A 42 -6.06 7.67 4.47
N SER A 43 -7.04 7.92 5.33
CA SER A 43 -8.44 7.99 4.91
C SER A 43 -8.68 9.16 3.96
N THR A 44 -9.59 8.96 3.00
CA THR A 44 -10.08 10.04 2.13
C THR A 44 -11.15 10.90 2.81
N GLY A 45 -11.56 10.54 4.02
CA GLY A 45 -12.71 11.15 4.71
C GLY A 45 -14.05 10.52 4.35
N SER A 46 -14.08 9.60 3.40
CA SER A 46 -15.26 8.84 3.00
C SER A 46 -15.01 7.35 3.16
N SER A 47 -15.77 6.69 4.00
CA SER A 47 -15.64 5.24 4.23
C SER A 47 -15.89 4.42 2.96
N MET A 48 -16.84 4.87 2.13
CA MET A 48 -17.12 4.19 0.85
C MET A 48 -15.95 4.31 -0.13
N LEU A 49 -15.35 5.49 -0.21
CA LEU A 49 -14.21 5.72 -1.09
C LEU A 49 -12.98 4.97 -0.58
N ASP A 50 -12.73 4.97 0.72
CA ASP A 50 -11.65 4.21 1.35
C ASP A 50 -11.75 2.73 1.02
N LEU A 51 -12.96 2.18 1.14
CA LEU A 51 -13.22 0.79 0.79
C LEU A 51 -13.01 0.51 -0.69
N ALA A 52 -13.48 1.41 -1.57
CA ALA A 52 -13.32 1.27 -3.01
C ALA A 52 -11.86 1.28 -3.46
N ILE A 53 -11.02 2.11 -2.83
CA ILE A 53 -9.60 2.23 -3.18
C ILE A 53 -8.78 1.07 -2.63
N SER A 54 -8.96 0.74 -1.36
CA SER A 54 -8.06 -0.17 -0.64
C SER A 54 -8.65 -1.55 -0.37
N ASN A 55 -9.94 -1.74 -0.63
CA ASN A 55 -10.69 -2.94 -0.26
C ASN A 55 -10.63 -3.23 1.25
N ARG A 56 -10.52 -2.17 2.07
CA ARG A 56 -10.45 -2.25 3.54
C ARG A 56 -11.38 -1.20 4.14
N PRO A 57 -12.16 -1.53 5.19
CA PRO A 57 -13.07 -0.56 5.82
C PRO A 57 -12.32 0.62 6.45
N ASP A 58 -11.12 0.40 6.97
CA ASP A 58 -10.26 1.43 7.56
C ASP A 58 -9.10 1.80 6.64
N GLY A 59 -9.32 1.70 5.34
CA GLY A 59 -8.29 1.92 4.35
C GLY A 59 -8.19 3.35 3.85
N GLY A 60 -7.95 3.47 2.57
CA GLY A 60 -7.77 4.74 1.86
C GLY A 60 -6.54 4.71 0.98
N ILE A 61 -5.77 5.80 1.02
CA ILE A 61 -4.53 5.93 0.25
C ILE A 61 -3.38 5.28 1.01
N ALA A 62 -2.60 4.47 0.32
CA ALA A 62 -1.50 3.70 0.90
C ALA A 62 -0.36 4.60 1.39
N VAL A 63 0.06 4.42 2.62
CA VAL A 63 1.26 5.08 3.16
C VAL A 63 2.52 4.41 2.59
N GLY A 64 3.52 5.22 2.28
CA GLY A 64 4.78 4.73 1.72
C GLY A 64 4.72 4.44 0.21
N ARG A 65 3.73 4.96 -0.47
CA ARG A 65 3.55 4.81 -1.92
C ARG A 65 3.27 6.16 -2.56
N ILE A 66 3.54 6.25 -3.86
CA ILE A 66 3.14 7.40 -4.69
C ILE A 66 1.79 7.07 -5.31
N THR A 67 0.83 7.96 -5.13
CA THR A 67 -0.52 7.82 -5.69
C THR A 67 -0.78 8.96 -6.66
N GLU A 68 -1.22 8.63 -7.86
CA GLU A 68 -1.64 9.60 -8.87
C GLU A 68 -3.16 9.67 -8.92
N ILE A 69 -3.69 10.90 -8.93
CA ILE A 69 -5.13 11.16 -9.04
C ILE A 69 -5.40 11.93 -10.32
N ASN A 70 -6.09 11.29 -11.25
CA ASN A 70 -6.42 11.85 -12.56
C ASN A 70 -7.91 12.10 -12.68
N GLY A 71 -8.26 13.12 -13.43
CA GLY A 71 -9.66 13.43 -13.71
C GLY A 71 -9.78 14.71 -14.50
N LEU A 72 -10.98 14.98 -15.01
CA LEU A 72 -11.30 16.21 -15.69
C LEU A 72 -11.25 17.40 -14.72
N GLU A 73 -11.15 18.62 -15.28
CA GLU A 73 -11.24 19.84 -14.50
C GLU A 73 -12.55 19.88 -13.69
N SER A 74 -12.49 20.45 -12.49
CA SER A 74 -13.65 20.56 -11.59
C SER A 74 -14.25 19.22 -11.15
N SER A 75 -13.47 18.13 -11.20
CA SER A 75 -13.94 16.80 -10.76
C SER A 75 -13.71 16.52 -9.26
N GLY A 76 -13.11 17.46 -8.53
CA GLY A 76 -12.88 17.32 -7.09
C GLY A 76 -11.50 16.77 -6.70
N LYS A 77 -10.53 16.74 -7.61
CA LYS A 77 -9.18 16.24 -7.32
C LYS A 77 -8.50 17.02 -6.20
N SER A 78 -8.53 18.35 -6.26
CA SER A 78 -7.94 19.22 -5.23
C SER A 78 -8.69 19.12 -3.90
N LEU A 79 -10.00 18.95 -3.94
CA LEU A 79 -10.82 18.72 -2.75
C LEU A 79 -10.43 17.41 -2.07
N LEU A 80 -10.24 16.35 -2.85
CA LEU A 80 -9.77 15.07 -2.33
C LEU A 80 -8.39 15.20 -1.69
N GLY A 81 -7.47 15.94 -2.34
CA GLY A 81 -6.17 16.25 -1.78
C GLY A 81 -6.26 16.98 -0.45
N ALA A 82 -7.14 17.97 -0.33
CA ALA A 82 -7.36 18.69 0.92
C ALA A 82 -7.87 17.79 2.04
N HIS A 83 -8.77 16.87 1.75
CA HIS A 83 -9.23 15.88 2.72
C HIS A 83 -8.10 14.95 3.18
N LEU A 84 -7.25 14.51 2.27
CA LEU A 84 -6.08 13.68 2.61
C LEU A 84 -5.09 14.42 3.52
N LEU A 85 -4.86 15.72 3.27
CA LEU A 85 -4.03 16.55 4.15
C LEU A 85 -4.64 16.64 5.57
N ALA A 86 -5.94 16.89 5.65
CA ALA A 86 -6.65 16.99 6.93
C ALA A 86 -6.59 15.66 7.71
N GLU A 87 -6.82 14.54 7.06
CA GLU A 87 -6.76 13.22 7.70
C GLU A 87 -5.33 12.86 8.13
N THR A 88 -4.33 13.28 7.38
CA THR A 88 -2.92 13.13 7.77
C THR A 88 -2.61 13.90 9.05
N GLN A 89 -3.11 15.14 9.15
CA GLN A 89 -2.95 15.96 10.35
C GLN A 89 -3.66 15.34 11.57
N LYS A 90 -4.83 14.78 11.38
CA LYS A 90 -5.55 14.08 12.45
C LYS A 90 -4.76 12.89 13.02
N LYS A 91 -3.97 12.24 12.20
CA LYS A 91 -3.06 11.15 12.60
C LYS A 91 -1.78 11.65 13.27
N GLY A 92 -1.57 12.95 13.39
CA GLY A 92 -0.37 13.54 13.95
C GLY A 92 0.77 13.71 12.94
N GLY A 93 0.49 13.50 11.66
CA GLY A 93 1.47 13.67 10.58
C GLY A 93 1.61 15.12 10.12
N VAL A 94 2.65 15.37 9.35
CA VAL A 94 2.88 16.66 8.69
C VAL A 94 2.39 16.57 7.25
N ALA A 95 1.50 17.49 6.87
CA ALA A 95 0.97 17.55 5.52
C ALA A 95 1.58 18.75 4.77
N VAL A 96 2.03 18.51 3.54
CA VAL A 96 2.62 19.55 2.68
C VAL A 96 1.87 19.56 1.35
N TYR A 97 1.45 20.75 0.94
CA TYR A 97 0.79 20.98 -0.35
C TYR A 97 1.66 21.88 -1.21
N ILE A 98 1.96 21.43 -2.42
CA ILE A 98 2.74 22.19 -3.39
C ILE A 98 1.85 22.42 -4.61
N ASP A 99 1.53 23.69 -4.84
CA ASP A 99 0.69 24.11 -5.98
C ASP A 99 1.54 24.86 -7.01
N THR A 100 1.44 24.46 -8.23
CA THR A 100 2.08 25.11 -9.37
C THR A 100 1.05 25.87 -10.19
#